data_1c2ca6336c565d745bb08852e1d529c7
#
_entry.id   1c2ca6336c565d745bb08852e1d529c7
#
_cell.length_a   1.000
_cell.length_b   1.000
_cell.length_c   1.000
_cell.angle_alpha   90.00
_cell.angle_beta   90.00
_cell.angle_gamma   90.00
#
_symmetry.space_group_name_H-M   'P 1'
#
loop_
_entity.id
_entity.type
_entity.pdbx_description
1 polymer ?
#
loop_
_entity_poly.entity_id
_entity_poly.type
_entity_poly.pdbx_seq_one_letter_code
_entity_poly.pdbx_strand_id
1 'polypeptide(L)'
;MGGTTAEALTGNGKQALGLVARALRSRGVRTVLVPRYRCEAMVLPFELEGMRARTVDVGPDLLLEPRALAAALADEPGAAVLHCETYGNRARGDLADLLVRARRTGRVVIADATHSLLDRPRLLDGAADVVVASLRKLLPVPDGAVIAWDPAGPLDTPLSA
;
A
#
# COMPACT_ATOMS: atom_id res chain seq x y z
N MET A 1 20.81 9.11 -2.49
CA MET A 1 21.43 7.78 -2.39
C MET A 1 20.30 6.79 -2.64
N GLY A 2 20.28 6.13 -3.82
CA GLY A 2 19.26 5.13 -4.13
C GLY A 2 19.47 3.92 -3.23
N GLY A 3 18.54 3.69 -2.29
CA GLY A 3 18.53 2.49 -1.47
C GLY A 3 18.34 1.26 -2.36
N THR A 4 18.87 0.12 -1.96
CA THR A 4 18.61 -1.17 -2.58
C THR A 4 17.12 -1.47 -2.43
N THR A 5 16.43 -1.82 -3.51
CA THR A 5 15.03 -2.25 -3.49
C THR A 5 14.99 -3.76 -3.65
N ALA A 6 14.27 -4.46 -2.78
CA ALA A 6 13.92 -5.87 -2.96
C ALA A 6 12.62 -5.99 -3.75
N GLU A 7 12.52 -7.00 -4.61
CA GLU A 7 11.32 -7.24 -5.42
C GLU A 7 10.98 -8.73 -5.48
N ALA A 8 9.68 -9.03 -5.55
CA ALA A 8 9.16 -10.36 -5.80
C ALA A 8 8.03 -10.31 -6.84
N LEU A 9 7.89 -11.38 -7.60
CA LEU A 9 6.79 -11.55 -8.56
C LEU A 9 5.75 -12.53 -8.01
N THR A 10 4.48 -12.23 -8.27
CA THR A 10 3.33 -13.08 -7.94
C THR A 10 2.43 -13.22 -9.15
N GLY A 11 1.51 -14.20 -9.14
CA GLY A 11 0.58 -14.43 -10.26
C GLY A 11 -0.42 -13.28 -10.46
N ASN A 12 -0.77 -12.51 -9.42
CA ASN A 12 -1.68 -11.38 -9.54
C ASN A 12 -1.65 -10.45 -8.31
N GLY A 13 -2.28 -9.27 -8.42
CA GLY A 13 -2.31 -8.27 -7.36
C GLY A 13 -2.96 -8.74 -6.05
N LYS A 14 -3.94 -9.65 -6.09
CA LYS A 14 -4.54 -10.22 -4.87
C LYS A 14 -3.53 -11.05 -4.10
N GLN A 15 -2.74 -11.88 -4.80
CA GLN A 15 -1.67 -12.66 -4.17
C GLN A 15 -0.60 -11.74 -3.59
N ALA A 16 -0.21 -10.70 -4.32
CA ALA A 16 0.74 -9.69 -3.84
C ALA A 16 0.26 -9.04 -2.54
N LEU A 17 -0.99 -8.55 -2.51
CA LEU A 17 -1.59 -7.96 -1.31
C LEU A 17 -1.78 -8.99 -0.18
N GLY A 18 -2.02 -10.26 -0.49
CA GLY A 18 -2.09 -11.35 0.49
C GLY A 18 -0.75 -11.57 1.20
N LEU A 19 0.36 -11.58 0.46
CA LEU A 19 1.69 -11.66 1.07
C LEU A 19 1.97 -10.46 1.98
N VAL A 20 1.63 -9.24 1.54
CA VAL A 20 1.74 -8.03 2.35
C VAL A 20 0.86 -8.12 3.61
N ALA A 21 -0.38 -8.58 3.47
CA ALA A 21 -1.30 -8.75 4.60
C ALA A 21 -0.74 -9.75 5.64
N ARG A 22 -0.21 -10.88 5.18
CA ARG A 22 0.45 -11.88 6.03
C ARG A 22 1.66 -11.29 6.76
N ALA A 23 2.51 -10.54 6.06
CA ALA A 23 3.64 -9.84 6.64
C ALA A 23 3.22 -8.82 7.70
N LEU A 24 2.14 -8.08 7.48
CA LEU A 24 1.56 -7.17 8.46
C LEU A 24 1.04 -7.92 9.70
N ARG A 25 0.34 -9.04 9.48
CA ARG A 25 -0.19 -9.88 10.57
C ARG A 25 0.91 -10.44 11.45
N SER A 26 2.02 -10.90 10.88
CA SER A 26 3.16 -11.41 11.66
C SER A 26 3.78 -10.34 12.55
N ARG A 27 3.62 -9.06 12.21
CA ARG A 27 4.03 -7.90 13.02
C ARG A 27 2.96 -7.39 13.98
N GLY A 28 1.84 -8.10 14.11
CA GLY A 28 0.77 -7.73 15.03
C GLY A 28 -0.21 -6.67 14.50
N VAL A 29 -0.08 -6.22 13.25
CA VAL A 29 -1.03 -5.27 12.64
C VAL A 29 -2.38 -5.99 12.44
N ARG A 30 -3.47 -5.36 12.86
CA ARG A 30 -4.83 -5.94 12.82
C ARG A 30 -5.79 -5.16 11.92
N THR A 31 -5.47 -3.92 11.61
CA THR A 31 -6.34 -3.03 10.82
C THR A 31 -5.55 -2.46 9.65
N VAL A 32 -6.20 -2.38 8.48
CA VAL A 32 -5.72 -1.63 7.33
C VAL A 32 -6.74 -0.55 6.98
N LEU A 33 -6.28 0.69 6.82
CA LEU A 33 -7.07 1.80 6.31
C LEU A 33 -7.04 1.74 4.78
N VAL A 34 -8.22 1.72 4.15
CA VAL A 34 -8.37 1.53 2.71
C VAL A 34 -9.24 2.63 2.11
N PRO A 35 -8.99 3.09 0.88
CA PRO A 35 -9.82 4.11 0.25
C PRO A 35 -11.25 3.60 0.02
N ARG A 36 -12.24 4.49 0.09
CA ARG A 36 -13.64 4.17 -0.24
C ARG A 36 -13.78 3.77 -1.71
N TYR A 37 -13.11 4.47 -2.61
CA TYR A 37 -13.06 4.12 -4.02
C TYR A 37 -12.01 3.02 -4.27
N ARG A 38 -12.46 1.79 -4.33
CA ARG A 38 -11.62 0.60 -4.50
C ARG A 38 -12.39 -0.56 -5.09
N CYS A 39 -11.71 -1.56 -5.61
CA CYS A 39 -12.31 -2.85 -5.93
C CYS A 39 -12.20 -3.82 -4.73
N GLU A 40 -13.06 -4.81 -4.69
CA GLU A 40 -13.04 -5.86 -3.65
C GLU A 40 -11.70 -6.61 -3.60
N ALA A 41 -11.05 -6.81 -4.75
CA ALA A 41 -9.75 -7.47 -4.84
C ALA A 41 -8.63 -6.78 -4.03
N MET A 42 -8.82 -5.53 -3.63
CA MET A 42 -7.86 -4.78 -2.79
C MET A 42 -8.10 -5.00 -1.30
N VAL A 43 -9.27 -5.43 -0.89
CA VAL A 43 -9.66 -5.61 0.52
C VAL A 43 -9.63 -7.07 0.91
N LEU A 44 -10.20 -7.94 0.08
CA LEU A 44 -10.32 -9.37 0.33
C LEU A 44 -9.01 -10.05 0.83
N PRO A 45 -7.81 -9.75 0.30
CA PRO A 45 -6.58 -10.35 0.80
C PRO A 45 -6.30 -10.06 2.28
N PHE A 46 -6.63 -8.86 2.75
CA PHE A 46 -6.46 -8.49 4.16
C PHE A 46 -7.49 -9.20 5.05
N GLU A 47 -8.73 -9.29 4.61
CA GLU A 47 -9.80 -9.98 5.34
C GLU A 47 -9.53 -11.48 5.46
N LEU A 48 -9.03 -12.12 4.41
CA LEU A 48 -8.62 -13.53 4.42
C LEU A 48 -7.48 -13.82 5.40
N GLU A 49 -6.59 -12.86 5.63
CA GLU A 49 -5.55 -12.95 6.66
C GLU A 49 -6.07 -12.50 8.05
N GLY A 50 -7.38 -12.30 8.23
CA GLY A 50 -8.01 -11.94 9.49
C GLY A 50 -7.75 -10.51 9.94
N MET A 51 -7.48 -9.60 9.01
CA MET A 51 -7.37 -8.16 9.28
C MET A 51 -8.72 -7.47 9.07
N ARG A 52 -8.95 -6.39 9.80
CA ARG A 52 -10.08 -5.51 9.59
C ARG A 52 -9.73 -4.43 8.58
N ALA A 53 -10.49 -4.32 7.50
CA ALA A 53 -10.41 -3.21 6.57
C ALA A 53 -11.34 -2.07 7.02
N ARG A 54 -10.77 -0.92 7.37
CA ARG A 54 -11.51 0.31 7.68
C ARG A 54 -11.47 1.26 6.49
N THR A 55 -12.65 1.61 6.00
CA THR A 55 -12.81 2.52 4.86
C THR A 55 -12.51 3.97 5.27
N VAL A 56 -11.77 4.68 4.44
CA VAL A 56 -11.48 6.11 4.53
C VAL A 56 -12.02 6.80 3.29
N ASP A 57 -12.64 7.96 3.44
CA ASP A 57 -13.19 8.72 2.34
C ASP A 57 -12.12 9.21 1.37
N VAL A 58 -12.53 9.45 0.13
CA VAL A 58 -11.65 9.95 -0.95
C VAL A 58 -12.10 11.32 -1.41
N GLY A 59 -11.14 12.11 -1.86
CA GLY A 59 -11.39 13.41 -2.51
C GLY A 59 -11.89 13.27 -3.95
N PRO A 60 -12.14 14.39 -4.63
CA PRO A 60 -12.54 14.40 -6.04
C PRO A 60 -11.52 13.80 -6.99
N ASP A 61 -10.26 13.72 -6.58
CA ASP A 61 -9.15 13.09 -7.27
C ASP A 61 -9.07 11.57 -7.06
N LEU A 62 -10.02 11.00 -6.31
CA LEU A 62 -10.12 9.58 -5.95
C LEU A 62 -8.96 9.08 -5.07
N LEU A 63 -8.20 9.99 -4.49
CA LEU A 63 -7.19 9.67 -3.47
C LEU A 63 -7.78 9.79 -2.07
N LEU A 64 -7.11 9.21 -1.07
CA LEU A 64 -7.50 9.35 0.33
C LEU A 64 -7.65 10.83 0.70
N GLU A 65 -8.79 11.20 1.27
CA GLU A 65 -9.04 12.56 1.74
C GLU A 65 -8.18 12.81 3.00
N PRO A 66 -7.31 13.87 3.03
CA PRO A 66 -6.33 14.04 4.10
C PRO A 66 -6.94 14.15 5.50
N ARG A 67 -8.05 14.85 5.66
CA ARG A 67 -8.72 15.02 6.98
C ARG A 67 -9.33 13.72 7.45
N ALA A 68 -9.98 12.96 6.54
CA ALA A 68 -10.55 11.66 6.85
C ALA A 68 -9.44 10.63 7.22
N LEU A 69 -8.32 10.66 6.49
CA LEU A 69 -7.17 9.81 6.82
C LEU A 69 -6.56 10.19 8.17
N ALA A 70 -6.39 11.48 8.46
CA ALA A 70 -5.85 11.94 9.75
C ALA A 70 -6.74 11.50 10.92
N ALA A 71 -8.06 11.62 10.80
CA ALA A 71 -9.01 11.14 11.81
C ALA A 71 -8.93 9.62 11.98
N ALA A 72 -8.90 8.86 10.88
CA ALA A 72 -8.79 7.40 10.95
C ALA A 72 -7.47 6.92 11.58
N LEU A 73 -6.35 7.63 11.32
CA LEU A 73 -5.06 7.34 11.94
C LEU A 73 -5.04 7.65 13.44
N ALA A 74 -5.77 8.66 13.89
CA ALA A 74 -5.92 8.98 15.31
C ALA A 74 -6.72 7.90 16.04
N ASP A 75 -7.80 7.42 15.44
CA ASP A 75 -8.67 6.38 16.00
C ASP A 75 -8.01 4.98 15.99
N GLU A 76 -7.09 4.72 15.04
CA GLU A 76 -6.45 3.42 14.80
C GLU A 76 -4.92 3.56 14.83
N PRO A 77 -4.31 3.75 16.00
CA PRO A 77 -2.87 4.05 16.09
C PRO A 77 -1.95 2.95 15.54
N GLY A 78 -2.40 1.69 15.49
CA GLY A 78 -1.66 0.55 14.96
C GLY A 78 -2.04 0.13 13.54
N ALA A 79 -2.86 0.90 12.82
CA ALA A 79 -3.30 0.54 11.49
C ALA A 79 -2.22 0.78 10.42
N ALA A 80 -2.16 -0.12 9.43
CA ALA A 80 -1.49 0.13 8.17
C ALA A 80 -2.37 1.00 7.25
N VAL A 81 -1.77 1.63 6.26
CA VAL A 81 -2.49 2.44 5.25
C VAL A 81 -2.28 1.82 3.87
N LEU A 82 -3.36 1.54 3.16
CA LEU A 82 -3.33 1.24 1.73
C LEU A 82 -3.67 2.52 0.96
N HIS A 83 -2.68 3.09 0.30
CA HIS A 83 -2.83 4.24 -0.59
C HIS A 83 -2.81 3.75 -2.05
N CYS A 84 -3.77 4.23 -2.85
CA CYS A 84 -3.88 3.87 -4.26
C CYS A 84 -3.67 5.12 -5.13
N GLU A 85 -2.78 5.05 -6.09
CA GLU A 85 -2.63 6.08 -7.12
C GLU A 85 -3.65 5.84 -8.26
N THR A 86 -4.93 6.01 -7.91
CA THR A 86 -6.07 5.73 -8.78
C THR A 86 -5.99 6.54 -10.06
N TYR A 87 -6.02 5.85 -11.21
CA TYR A 87 -5.88 6.44 -12.56
C TYR A 87 -4.60 7.25 -12.77
N GLY A 88 -3.54 6.98 -11.99
CA GLY A 88 -2.29 7.72 -12.06
C GLY A 88 -2.29 9.05 -11.30
N ASN A 89 -3.37 9.37 -10.55
CA ASN A 89 -3.39 10.52 -9.67
C ASN A 89 -2.40 10.31 -8.53
N ARG A 90 -1.64 11.34 -8.19
CA ARG A 90 -0.53 11.26 -7.24
C ARG A 90 -0.84 12.01 -5.96
N ALA A 91 -0.48 11.42 -4.82
CA ALA A 91 -0.51 12.14 -3.55
C ALA A 91 0.39 13.38 -3.60
N ARG A 92 -0.16 14.53 -3.20
CA ARG A 92 0.53 15.82 -3.15
C ARG A 92 0.10 16.58 -1.90
N GLY A 93 0.87 17.60 -1.52
CA GLY A 93 0.54 18.48 -0.40
C GLY A 93 0.23 17.70 0.88
N ASP A 94 -0.88 18.03 1.53
CA ASP A 94 -1.27 17.48 2.82
C ASP A 94 -1.36 15.95 2.84
N LEU A 95 -1.81 15.31 1.74
CA LEU A 95 -1.88 13.85 1.68
C LEU A 95 -0.47 13.23 1.65
N ALA A 96 0.43 13.75 0.80
CA ALA A 96 1.80 13.26 0.72
C ALA A 96 2.52 13.41 2.06
N ASP A 97 2.39 14.57 2.70
CA ASP A 97 2.98 14.85 4.01
C ASP A 97 2.42 13.92 5.10
N LEU A 98 1.13 13.62 5.04
CA LEU A 98 0.48 12.73 6.01
C LEU A 98 0.96 11.28 5.85
N LEU A 99 1.11 10.78 4.62
CA LEU A 99 1.66 9.44 4.37
C LEU A 99 3.11 9.31 4.86
N VAL A 100 3.95 10.31 4.59
CA VAL A 100 5.33 10.36 5.11
C VAL A 100 5.34 10.38 6.63
N ARG A 101 4.48 11.19 7.27
CA ARG A 101 4.37 11.22 8.74
C ARG A 101 3.90 9.88 9.30
N ALA A 102 2.92 9.22 8.67
CA ALA A 102 2.45 7.91 9.08
C ALA A 102 3.61 6.90 9.11
N ARG A 103 4.43 6.83 8.04
CA ARG A 103 5.64 6.00 8.03
C ARG A 103 6.59 6.34 9.18
N ARG A 104 6.93 7.61 9.34
CA ARG A 104 7.88 8.07 10.38
C ARG A 104 7.41 7.76 11.80
N THR A 105 6.11 7.61 12.01
CA THR A 105 5.53 7.22 13.30
C THR A 105 5.35 5.70 13.46
N GLY A 106 5.98 4.90 12.58
CA GLY A 106 6.03 3.44 12.67
C GLY A 106 4.83 2.70 12.05
N ARG A 107 3.95 3.41 11.34
CA ARG A 107 2.88 2.77 10.57
C ARG A 107 3.43 2.29 9.23
N VAL A 108 2.91 1.16 8.77
CA VAL A 108 3.24 0.67 7.43
C VAL A 108 2.33 1.33 6.39
N VAL A 109 2.93 1.94 5.38
CA VAL A 109 2.22 2.49 4.22
C VAL A 109 2.46 1.59 3.01
N ILE A 110 1.37 1.09 2.44
CA ILE A 110 1.33 0.27 1.24
C ILE A 110 0.86 1.17 0.10
N ALA A 111 1.58 1.21 -1.01
CA ALA A 111 1.12 1.88 -2.22
C ALA A 111 0.67 0.85 -3.26
N ASP A 112 -0.59 0.92 -3.70
CA ASP A 112 -1.03 0.24 -4.91
C ASP A 112 -0.73 1.14 -6.12
N ALA A 113 0.35 0.81 -6.82
CA ALA A 113 0.82 1.50 -8.02
C ALA A 113 0.35 0.83 -9.32
N THR A 114 -0.76 0.09 -9.27
CA THR A 114 -1.28 -0.61 -10.46
C THR A 114 -1.53 0.33 -11.64
N HIS A 115 -1.93 1.58 -11.38
CA HIS A 115 -2.14 2.58 -12.43
C HIS A 115 -0.95 3.53 -12.63
N SER A 116 0.13 3.34 -11.87
CA SER A 116 1.35 4.17 -11.89
C SER A 116 2.63 3.31 -11.79
N LEU A 117 2.61 2.13 -12.41
CA LEU A 117 3.67 1.11 -12.32
C LEU A 117 5.09 1.68 -12.56
N LEU A 118 5.24 2.63 -13.47
CA LEU A 118 6.54 3.22 -13.80
C LEU A 118 7.06 4.19 -12.71
N ASP A 119 6.22 4.59 -11.78
CA ASP A 119 6.55 5.48 -10.68
C ASP A 119 6.97 4.74 -9.38
N ARG A 120 7.07 3.41 -9.41
CA ARG A 120 7.43 2.59 -8.23
C ARG A 120 8.63 3.09 -7.45
N PRO A 121 9.77 3.44 -8.09
CA PRO A 121 10.94 3.92 -7.35
C PRO A 121 10.63 5.15 -6.50
N ARG A 122 9.88 6.10 -7.04
CA ARG A 122 9.46 7.32 -6.34
C ARG A 122 8.65 7.03 -5.07
N LEU A 123 7.78 6.03 -5.12
CA LEU A 123 6.92 5.68 -3.99
C LEU A 123 7.73 5.09 -2.84
N LEU A 124 8.71 4.25 -3.12
CA LEU A 124 9.60 3.68 -2.12
C LEU A 124 10.57 4.70 -1.53
N ASP A 125 10.95 5.74 -2.28
CA ASP A 125 11.89 6.78 -1.83
C ASP A 125 11.32 7.69 -0.73
N GLY A 126 10.05 7.59 -0.37
CA GLY A 126 9.51 8.45 0.69
C GLY A 126 8.09 8.17 1.16
N ALA A 127 7.19 7.78 0.28
CA ALA A 127 5.75 7.72 0.56
C ALA A 127 5.26 6.34 1.03
N ALA A 128 5.95 5.24 0.70
CA ALA A 128 5.53 3.88 1.02
C ALA A 128 6.68 3.00 1.54
N ASP A 129 6.34 1.99 2.33
CA ASP A 129 7.25 0.92 2.79
C ASP A 129 7.24 -0.24 1.82
N VAL A 130 6.11 -0.45 1.15
CA VAL A 130 5.92 -1.48 0.14
C VAL A 130 5.05 -0.96 -0.99
N VAL A 131 5.37 -1.33 -2.21
CA VAL A 131 4.62 -1.01 -3.42
C VAL A 131 4.14 -2.30 -4.05
N VAL A 132 2.87 -2.35 -4.42
CA VAL A 132 2.27 -3.46 -5.16
C VAL A 132 1.74 -2.92 -6.49
N ALA A 133 1.95 -3.67 -7.58
CA ALA A 133 1.38 -3.31 -8.87
C ALA A 133 0.99 -4.54 -9.68
N SER A 134 -0.23 -4.58 -10.20
CA SER A 134 -0.69 -5.60 -11.14
C SER A 134 -0.20 -5.26 -12.55
N LEU A 135 0.59 -6.16 -13.15
CA LEU A 135 1.26 -5.92 -14.44
C LEU A 135 0.27 -5.91 -15.61
N ARG A 136 -0.70 -6.85 -15.62
CA ARG A 136 -1.65 -7.03 -16.73
C ARG A 136 -2.56 -5.82 -17.02
N LYS A 137 -2.64 -4.85 -16.12
CA LYS A 137 -3.43 -3.63 -16.35
C LYS A 137 -2.72 -2.60 -17.22
N LEU A 138 -1.40 -2.67 -17.32
CA LEU A 138 -0.58 -1.73 -18.09
C LEU A 138 0.30 -2.41 -19.13
N LEU A 139 0.54 -3.71 -18.99
CA LEU A 139 1.40 -4.48 -19.89
C LEU A 139 0.58 -5.57 -20.60
N PRO A 140 0.94 -5.96 -21.82
CA PRO A 140 0.26 -7.00 -22.60
C PRO A 140 0.70 -8.40 -22.08
N VAL A 141 0.44 -8.69 -20.83
CA VAL A 141 0.73 -9.97 -20.17
C VAL A 141 -0.56 -10.57 -19.62
N PRO A 142 -0.72 -11.91 -19.59
CA PRO A 142 -1.96 -12.56 -19.16
C PRO A 142 -2.24 -12.33 -17.67
N ASP A 143 -1.21 -12.31 -16.83
CA ASP A 143 -1.27 -12.10 -15.39
C ASP A 143 0.03 -11.51 -14.86
N GLY A 144 0.25 -11.57 -13.55
CA GLY A 144 1.44 -11.08 -12.88
C GLY A 144 1.20 -9.83 -12.05
N ALA A 145 1.92 -9.77 -10.96
CA ALA A 145 2.07 -8.58 -10.12
C ALA A 145 3.47 -8.54 -9.53
N VAL A 146 3.91 -7.36 -9.19
CA VAL A 146 5.18 -7.12 -8.50
C VAL A 146 4.90 -6.59 -7.10
N ILE A 147 5.71 -7.03 -6.15
CA ILE A 147 5.85 -6.41 -4.82
C ILE A 147 7.27 -5.85 -4.79
N ALA A 148 7.42 -4.60 -4.39
CA ALA A 148 8.71 -3.96 -4.18
C ALA A 148 8.75 -3.34 -2.78
N TRP A 149 9.85 -3.50 -2.04
CA TRP A 149 9.99 -2.98 -0.68
C TRP A 149 11.43 -2.56 -0.38
N ASP A 150 11.58 -1.76 0.67
CA ASP A 150 12.88 -1.42 1.22
C ASP A 150 13.38 -2.60 2.09
N PRO A 151 14.50 -3.25 1.77
CA PRO A 151 15.06 -4.34 2.59
C PRO A 151 15.53 -3.88 3.97
N ALA A 152 15.71 -2.58 4.20
CA ALA A 152 15.92 -2.02 5.54
C ALA A 152 14.60 -1.63 6.22
N GLY A 153 13.48 -1.84 5.55
CA GLY A 153 12.16 -1.44 6.01
C GLY A 153 11.48 -2.46 6.93
N PRO A 154 10.30 -2.12 7.45
CA PRO A 154 9.61 -2.93 8.44
C PRO A 154 9.11 -4.28 7.94
N LEU A 155 9.00 -4.48 6.62
CA LEU A 155 8.44 -5.70 6.03
C LEU A 155 9.48 -6.62 5.38
N ASP A 156 10.78 -6.33 5.48
CA ASP A 156 11.81 -7.14 4.81
C ASP A 156 11.76 -8.61 5.24
N THR A 157 11.95 -8.91 6.52
CA THR A 157 11.97 -10.29 7.01
C THR A 157 10.72 -11.08 6.64
N PRO A 158 9.47 -10.58 6.84
CA PRO A 158 8.28 -11.32 6.44
C PRO A 158 8.07 -11.48 4.94
N LEU A 159 8.60 -10.58 4.11
CA LEU A 159 8.44 -10.66 2.65
C LEU A 159 9.55 -11.48 1.97
N SER A 160 10.70 -11.63 2.63
CA SER A 160 11.83 -12.40 2.13
C SER A 160 11.77 -13.88 2.51
N ALA A 161 10.88 -14.25 3.44
CA ALA A 161 10.69 -15.62 3.91
C ALA A 161 9.71 -16.39 3.02
#